data_940a6ce5ce3156cbff22cdf1dd6beae3
#
_entry.id   940a6ce5ce3156cbff22cdf1dd6beae3
#
_cell.length_a   1.000
_cell.length_b   1.000
_cell.length_c   1.000
_cell.angle_alpha   90.00
_cell.angle_beta   90.00
_cell.angle_gamma   90.00
#
_symmetry.space_group_name_H-M   'P 1'
#
loop_
_entity.id
_entity.type
_entity.pdbx_description
1 polymer ?
#
loop_
_entity_poly.entity_id
_entity_poly.type
_entity_poly.pdbx_seq_one_letter_code
_entity_poly.pdbx_strand_id
1 'polypeptide(L)'
;MEKLTSLTVHETLDGLKNKSFSAVELTNEYLRAMEEKRALNAYVLETPEKALAQAEEADRRYRDGTARALEGIPLGIKDLFCTEGVRTTACSHILDGFVPPYESTVTGRLFAAGAGCLGKLNMDEFAMGGSNETSFYGPAYNPWQAEKKLVPGGSSGGSAAAVAAN
;
A
#
# COMPACT_ATOMS: atom_id res chain seq x y z
N MET A 1 8.84 -17.66 -14.26
CA MET A 1 9.37 -16.43 -13.63
C MET A 1 8.74 -16.29 -12.26
N GLU A 2 9.53 -15.96 -11.28
CA GLU A 2 9.05 -15.63 -9.94
C GLU A 2 8.15 -14.38 -10.04
N LYS A 3 7.05 -14.34 -9.28
CA LYS A 3 6.16 -13.18 -9.30
C LYS A 3 6.88 -11.98 -8.67
N LEU A 4 6.84 -10.81 -9.30
CA LEU A 4 7.47 -9.60 -8.75
C LEU A 4 6.92 -9.25 -7.36
N THR A 5 5.66 -9.58 -7.09
CA THR A 5 5.01 -9.35 -5.79
C THR A 5 5.54 -10.26 -4.67
N SER A 6 6.29 -11.33 -4.97
CA SER A 6 6.88 -12.22 -3.96
C SER A 6 8.30 -11.83 -3.53
N LEU A 7 8.88 -10.84 -4.19
CA LEU A 7 10.22 -10.35 -3.87
C LEU A 7 10.24 -9.61 -2.53
N THR A 8 11.32 -9.77 -1.78
CA THR A 8 11.61 -8.91 -0.63
C THR A 8 11.92 -7.49 -1.08
N VAL A 9 11.85 -6.51 -0.18
CA VAL A 9 12.25 -5.12 -0.47
C VAL A 9 13.68 -5.04 -1.00
N HIS A 10 14.59 -5.84 -0.44
CA HIS A 10 15.99 -5.89 -0.86
C HIS A 10 16.12 -6.39 -2.31
N GLU A 11 15.52 -7.54 -2.63
CA GLU A 11 15.53 -8.11 -3.98
C GLU A 11 14.85 -7.17 -4.99
N THR A 12 13.80 -6.49 -4.57
CA THR A 12 13.12 -5.49 -5.40
C THR A 12 14.04 -4.32 -5.75
N LEU A 13 14.73 -3.76 -4.76
CA LEU A 13 15.69 -2.67 -4.98
C LEU A 13 16.85 -3.11 -5.87
N ASP A 14 17.36 -4.31 -5.69
CA ASP A 14 18.41 -4.86 -6.55
C ASP A 14 17.91 -5.07 -7.99
N GLY A 15 16.68 -5.60 -8.16
CA GLY A 15 16.07 -5.79 -9.46
C GLY A 15 15.87 -4.46 -10.22
N LEU A 16 15.38 -3.44 -9.54
CA LEU A 16 15.21 -2.09 -10.12
C LEU A 16 16.56 -1.47 -10.49
N LYS A 17 17.55 -1.56 -9.60
CA LYS A 17 18.92 -1.04 -9.85
C LYS A 17 19.58 -1.75 -11.03
N ASN A 18 19.42 -3.05 -11.14
CA ASN A 18 20.00 -3.86 -12.21
C ASN A 18 19.16 -3.83 -13.49
N LYS A 19 18.02 -3.10 -13.49
CA LYS A 19 17.09 -3.00 -14.62
C LYS A 19 16.53 -4.36 -15.07
N SER A 20 16.35 -5.29 -14.12
CA SER A 20 15.71 -6.58 -14.38
C SER A 20 14.21 -6.41 -14.67
N PHE A 21 13.61 -5.38 -14.12
CA PHE A 21 12.27 -4.87 -14.35
C PHE A 21 12.22 -3.38 -14.00
N SER A 22 11.20 -2.68 -14.45
CA SER A 22 10.96 -1.27 -14.16
C SER A 22 10.04 -1.09 -12.93
N ALA A 23 10.06 0.10 -12.32
CA ALA A 23 9.13 0.44 -11.25
C ALA A 23 7.67 0.46 -11.74
N VAL A 24 7.44 0.83 -13.00
CA VAL A 24 6.11 0.76 -13.64
C VAL A 24 5.64 -0.68 -13.78
N GLU A 25 6.48 -1.61 -14.24
CA GLU A 25 6.13 -3.03 -14.32
C GLU A 25 5.79 -3.60 -12.95
N LEU A 26 6.63 -3.33 -11.94
CA LEU A 26 6.41 -3.74 -10.55
C LEU A 26 5.08 -3.20 -10.01
N THR A 27 4.81 -1.90 -10.20
CA THR A 27 3.58 -1.25 -9.71
C THR A 27 2.35 -1.87 -10.37
N ASN A 28 2.37 -2.14 -11.68
CA ASN A 28 1.27 -2.79 -12.38
C ASN A 28 1.00 -4.21 -11.85
N GLU A 29 2.03 -4.97 -11.49
CA GLU A 29 1.86 -6.30 -10.88
C GLU A 29 1.16 -6.20 -9.52
N TYR A 30 1.51 -5.21 -8.68
CA TYR A 30 0.82 -4.97 -7.41
C TYR A 30 -0.62 -4.52 -7.62
N LEU A 31 -0.89 -3.60 -8.55
CA LEU A 31 -2.26 -3.15 -8.86
C LEU A 31 -3.13 -4.32 -9.34
N ARG A 32 -2.58 -5.20 -10.18
CA ARG A 32 -3.27 -6.43 -10.60
C ARG A 32 -3.55 -7.36 -9.43
N ALA A 33 -2.56 -7.59 -8.54
CA ALA A 33 -2.73 -8.41 -7.36
C ALA A 33 -3.80 -7.84 -6.40
N MET A 34 -3.88 -6.51 -6.25
CA MET A 34 -4.93 -5.84 -5.48
C MET A 34 -6.31 -6.10 -6.06
N GLU A 35 -6.47 -6.01 -7.39
CA GLU A 35 -7.73 -6.32 -8.07
C GLU A 35 -8.14 -7.78 -7.90
N GLU A 36 -7.23 -8.72 -8.15
CA GLU A 36 -7.47 -10.16 -8.02
C GLU A 36 -7.86 -10.55 -6.59
N LYS A 37 -7.34 -9.83 -5.58
CA LYS A 37 -7.55 -10.11 -4.15
C LYS A 37 -8.45 -9.10 -3.45
N ARG A 38 -9.24 -8.36 -4.19
CA ARG A 38 -10.17 -7.33 -3.68
C ARG A 38 -11.12 -7.86 -2.60
N ALA A 39 -11.49 -9.14 -2.67
CA ALA A 39 -12.32 -9.80 -1.67
C ALA A 39 -11.72 -9.85 -0.26
N LEU A 40 -10.41 -9.64 -0.09
CA LEU A 40 -9.76 -9.53 1.22
C LEU A 40 -10.09 -8.21 1.93
N ASN A 41 -10.66 -7.23 1.22
CA ASN A 41 -10.96 -5.90 1.73
C ASN A 41 -9.77 -5.24 2.46
N ALA A 42 -8.56 -5.47 1.95
CA ALA A 42 -7.33 -4.95 2.54
C ALA A 42 -7.15 -3.46 2.30
N TYR A 43 -7.67 -2.92 1.20
CA TYR A 43 -7.63 -1.50 0.85
C TYR A 43 -9.02 -0.86 0.94
N VAL A 44 -9.11 0.33 1.53
CA VAL A 44 -10.32 1.16 1.61
C VAL A 44 -10.33 2.27 0.56
N LEU A 45 -9.17 2.53 -0.02
CA LEU A 45 -8.99 3.43 -1.16
C LEU A 45 -7.74 3.00 -1.94
N GLU A 46 -7.89 2.85 -3.25
CA GLU A 46 -6.79 2.60 -4.17
C GLU A 46 -6.41 3.90 -4.90
N THR A 47 -5.12 4.09 -5.20
CA THR A 47 -4.60 5.30 -5.87
C THR A 47 -3.73 4.93 -7.08
N PRO A 48 -4.28 4.20 -8.08
CA PRO A 48 -3.47 3.67 -9.19
C PRO A 48 -2.77 4.75 -10.01
N GLU A 49 -3.43 5.88 -10.29
CA GLU A 49 -2.84 6.97 -11.07
C GLU A 49 -1.64 7.59 -10.34
N LYS A 50 -1.79 7.82 -9.02
CA LYS A 50 -0.70 8.31 -8.17
C LYS A 50 0.46 7.32 -8.12
N ALA A 51 0.16 6.04 -7.93
CA ALA A 51 1.16 4.98 -7.88
C ALA A 51 1.97 4.89 -9.19
N LEU A 52 1.29 4.91 -10.33
CA LEU A 52 1.95 4.86 -11.64
C LEU A 52 2.78 6.11 -11.93
N ALA A 53 2.27 7.31 -11.62
CA ALA A 53 3.04 8.55 -11.78
C ALA A 53 4.33 8.53 -10.93
N GLN A 54 4.27 8.01 -9.70
CA GLN A 54 5.43 7.84 -8.83
C GLN A 54 6.40 6.77 -9.36
N ALA A 55 5.90 5.70 -9.95
CA ALA A 55 6.72 4.65 -10.57
C ALA A 55 7.45 5.17 -11.83
N GLU A 56 6.78 5.96 -12.67
CA GLU A 56 7.42 6.61 -13.83
C GLU A 56 8.55 7.56 -13.40
N GLU A 57 8.35 8.32 -12.32
CA GLU A 57 9.40 9.18 -11.75
C GLU A 57 10.57 8.34 -11.24
N ALA A 58 10.29 7.22 -10.55
CA ALA A 58 11.33 6.30 -10.08
C ALA A 58 12.16 5.75 -11.25
N ASP A 59 11.51 5.33 -12.33
CA ASP A 59 12.22 4.85 -13.53
C ASP A 59 13.11 5.94 -14.16
N ARG A 60 12.67 7.22 -14.14
CA ARG A 60 13.53 8.34 -14.56
C ARG A 60 14.75 8.46 -13.66
N ARG A 61 14.58 8.41 -12.33
CA ARG A 61 15.69 8.53 -11.36
C ARG A 61 16.69 7.39 -11.48
N TYR A 62 16.23 6.17 -11.74
CA TYR A 62 17.15 5.05 -12.03
C TYR A 62 17.96 5.26 -13.31
N ARG A 63 17.35 5.83 -14.36
CA ARG A 63 18.07 6.18 -15.59
C ARG A 63 19.13 7.25 -15.37
N ASP A 64 18.78 8.27 -14.56
CA ASP A 64 19.63 9.44 -14.30
C ASP A 64 20.68 9.20 -13.20
N GLY A 65 20.68 8.01 -12.56
CA GLY A 65 21.57 7.67 -11.46
C GLY A 65 21.30 8.44 -10.17
N THR A 66 20.08 8.94 -9.99
CA THR A 66 19.64 9.75 -8.81
C THR A 66 18.63 9.02 -7.93
N ALA A 67 18.56 7.69 -8.04
CA ALA A 67 17.65 6.88 -7.25
C ALA A 67 17.91 7.01 -5.74
N ARG A 68 16.84 7.12 -4.96
CA ARG A 68 16.86 7.26 -3.50
C ARG A 68 16.81 5.89 -2.83
N ALA A 69 16.87 5.85 -1.50
CA ALA A 69 17.01 4.61 -0.72
C ALA A 69 15.84 3.61 -0.90
N LEU A 70 14.60 4.08 -1.12
CA LEU A 70 13.41 3.26 -1.36
C LEU A 70 12.79 3.55 -2.73
N GLU A 71 13.58 3.99 -3.69
CA GLU A 71 13.09 4.42 -4.99
C GLU A 71 12.28 3.33 -5.69
N GLY A 72 11.02 3.64 -6.02
CA GLY A 72 10.14 2.75 -6.76
C GLY A 72 9.54 1.60 -5.94
N ILE A 73 9.72 1.56 -4.60
CA ILE A 73 9.06 0.57 -3.74
C ILE A 73 7.59 0.96 -3.54
N PRO A 74 6.62 0.15 -4.00
CA PRO A 74 5.20 0.44 -3.81
C PRO A 74 4.75 0.07 -2.40
N LEU A 75 4.04 1.00 -1.73
CA LEU A 75 3.57 0.83 -0.35
C LEU A 75 2.05 1.00 -0.25
N GLY A 76 1.40 0.15 0.54
CA GLY A 76 0.10 0.42 1.11
C GLY A 76 0.25 1.23 2.40
N ILE A 77 -0.55 2.28 2.57
CA ILE A 77 -0.48 3.18 3.71
C ILE A 77 -1.71 2.97 4.61
N LYS A 78 -1.48 2.59 5.87
CA LYS A 78 -2.59 2.46 6.84
C LYS A 78 -3.43 3.74 6.87
N ASP A 79 -4.75 3.60 6.84
CA ASP A 79 -5.68 4.75 6.71
C ASP A 79 -5.72 5.68 7.94
N LEU A 80 -4.84 5.46 8.91
CA LEU A 80 -4.57 6.35 10.03
C LEU A 80 -3.64 7.51 9.64
N PHE A 81 -2.69 7.27 8.73
CA PHE A 81 -1.68 8.26 8.37
C PHE A 81 -2.23 9.24 7.34
N CYS A 82 -2.26 10.52 7.69
CA CYS A 82 -2.60 11.59 6.74
C CYS A 82 -1.67 11.53 5.53
N THR A 83 -2.27 11.41 4.37
CA THR A 83 -1.58 11.40 3.07
C THR A 83 -2.09 12.60 2.28
N GLU A 84 -1.22 13.56 2.01
CA GLU A 84 -1.60 14.82 1.38
C GLU A 84 -2.34 14.60 0.06
N GLY A 85 -3.52 15.22 -0.07
CA GLY A 85 -4.36 15.11 -1.26
C GLY A 85 -5.06 13.76 -1.45
N VAL A 86 -4.93 12.82 -0.49
CA VAL A 86 -5.56 11.49 -0.54
C VAL A 86 -6.51 11.33 0.63
N ARG A 87 -7.78 10.99 0.36
CA ARG A 87 -8.79 10.77 1.40
C ARG A 87 -8.24 9.85 2.49
N THR A 88 -8.35 10.27 3.76
CA THR A 88 -7.84 9.58 4.93
C THR A 88 -8.89 9.63 6.03
N THR A 89 -9.43 8.47 6.41
CA THR A 89 -10.64 8.41 7.23
C THR A 89 -10.46 7.72 8.58
N ALA A 90 -9.29 7.15 8.87
CA ALA A 90 -9.10 6.25 10.01
C ALA A 90 -10.15 5.12 10.03
N CYS A 91 -10.65 4.72 8.88
CA CYS A 91 -11.75 3.77 8.67
C CYS A 91 -13.02 4.12 9.45
N SER A 92 -13.31 5.41 9.65
CA SER A 92 -14.49 5.94 10.33
C SER A 92 -15.36 6.77 9.37
N HIS A 93 -16.66 6.63 9.48
CA HIS A 93 -17.62 7.49 8.78
C HIS A 93 -17.53 8.96 9.24
N ILE A 94 -17.03 9.21 10.47
CA ILE A 94 -16.86 10.57 11.01
C ILE A 94 -15.91 11.39 10.14
N LEU A 95 -14.87 10.74 9.59
CA LEU A 95 -13.87 11.37 8.72
C LEU A 95 -14.10 11.08 7.23
N ASP A 96 -15.27 10.52 6.86
CA ASP A 96 -15.57 10.30 5.45
C ASP A 96 -15.56 11.62 4.67
N GLY A 97 -14.81 11.65 3.56
CA GLY A 97 -14.59 12.86 2.79
C GLY A 97 -13.42 13.74 3.27
N PHE A 98 -12.75 13.43 4.39
CA PHE A 98 -11.59 14.19 4.81
C PHE A 98 -10.39 13.93 3.91
N VAL A 99 -9.90 14.98 3.27
CA VAL A 99 -8.69 14.98 2.45
C VAL A 99 -7.65 15.88 3.14
N PRO A 100 -6.59 15.30 3.74
CA PRO A 100 -5.58 16.06 4.46
C PRO A 100 -4.87 17.07 3.54
N PRO A 101 -4.69 18.34 3.97
CA PRO A 101 -3.86 19.30 3.26
C PRO A 101 -2.38 19.22 3.65
N TYR A 102 -1.97 18.15 4.32
CA TYR A 102 -0.61 17.91 4.79
C TYR A 102 -0.26 16.42 4.79
N GLU A 103 1.02 16.14 4.70
CA GLU A 103 1.58 14.80 4.78
C GLU A 103 1.96 14.46 6.23
N SER A 104 1.67 13.23 6.69
CA SER A 104 2.17 12.77 7.99
C SER A 104 3.70 12.66 7.96
N THR A 105 4.34 12.82 9.12
CA THR A 105 5.80 12.70 9.22
C THR A 105 6.30 11.33 8.74
N VAL A 106 5.54 10.26 9.01
CA VAL A 106 5.92 8.89 8.63
C VAL A 106 5.90 8.74 7.11
N THR A 107 4.76 9.05 6.48
CA THR A 107 4.59 8.92 5.03
C THR A 107 5.48 9.90 4.28
N GLY A 108 5.63 11.13 4.79
CA GLY A 108 6.54 12.11 4.22
C GLY A 108 8.00 11.62 4.16
N ARG A 109 8.49 10.93 5.19
CA ARG A 109 9.83 10.34 5.19
C ARG A 109 9.96 9.18 4.19
N LEU A 110 8.94 8.33 4.07
CA LEU A 110 8.92 7.23 3.11
C LEU A 110 8.91 7.74 1.67
N PHE A 111 8.07 8.74 1.37
CA PHE A 111 8.01 9.34 0.04
C PHE A 111 9.26 10.14 -0.31
N ALA A 112 9.87 10.84 0.68
CA ALA A 112 11.16 11.48 0.49
C ALA A 112 12.27 10.47 0.19
N ALA A 113 12.18 9.24 0.73
CA ALA A 113 13.09 8.14 0.42
C ALA A 113 12.80 7.46 -0.94
N GLY A 114 11.71 7.82 -1.64
CA GLY A 114 11.40 7.32 -2.98
C GLY A 114 10.30 6.28 -3.08
N ALA A 115 9.66 5.92 -1.97
CA ALA A 115 8.54 4.98 -2.01
C ALA A 115 7.30 5.56 -2.69
N GLY A 116 6.50 4.71 -3.33
CA GLY A 116 5.22 5.04 -3.95
C GLY A 116 4.03 4.65 -3.08
N CYS A 117 2.85 5.18 -3.38
CA CYS A 117 1.61 4.93 -2.65
C CYS A 117 0.61 4.16 -3.52
N LEU A 118 0.31 2.91 -3.16
CA LEU A 118 -0.72 2.09 -3.81
C LEU A 118 -2.14 2.46 -3.36
N GLY A 119 -2.28 2.97 -2.13
CA GLY A 119 -3.57 3.29 -1.55
C GLY A 119 -3.58 3.26 -0.03
N LYS A 120 -4.81 3.36 0.53
CA LYS A 120 -5.06 3.40 1.97
C LYS A 120 -5.55 2.03 2.44
N LEU A 121 -4.87 1.48 3.45
CA LEU A 121 -5.13 0.16 4.00
C LEU A 121 -6.17 0.19 5.11
N ASN A 122 -7.04 -0.82 5.10
CA ASN A 122 -8.08 -1.03 6.08
C ASN A 122 -7.53 -1.23 7.50
N MET A 123 -8.29 -0.81 8.48
CA MET A 123 -7.91 -0.85 9.89
C MET A 123 -9.15 -0.83 10.79
N ASP A 124 -9.00 -1.17 12.06
CA ASP A 124 -10.04 -0.89 13.06
C ASP A 124 -10.27 0.62 13.15
N GLU A 125 -11.53 1.03 13.35
CA GLU A 125 -11.92 2.42 13.44
C GLU A 125 -11.08 3.18 14.47
N PHE A 126 -10.47 4.31 14.07
CA PHE A 126 -9.53 5.11 14.86
C PHE A 126 -8.37 4.32 15.49
N ALA A 127 -8.00 3.20 14.94
CA ALA A 127 -6.99 2.26 15.46
C ALA A 127 -7.34 1.66 16.83
N MET A 128 -8.62 1.63 17.18
CA MET A 128 -9.12 1.14 18.48
C MET A 128 -9.76 -0.23 18.32
N GLY A 129 -8.92 -1.25 18.11
CA GLY A 129 -9.35 -2.63 17.96
C GLY A 129 -8.17 -3.58 17.73
N GLY A 130 -8.46 -4.89 17.66
CA GLY A 130 -7.45 -5.95 17.52
C GLY A 130 -7.77 -6.97 16.44
N SER A 131 -8.86 -6.79 15.66
CA SER A 131 -9.34 -7.77 14.69
C SER A 131 -9.69 -7.22 13.31
N ASN A 132 -9.74 -5.89 13.17
CA ASN A 132 -10.22 -5.16 11.99
C ASN A 132 -11.74 -5.32 11.73
N GLU A 133 -12.50 -5.69 12.74
CA GLU A 133 -13.95 -5.85 12.62
C GLU A 133 -14.72 -4.55 12.78
N THR A 134 -14.11 -3.51 13.38
CA THR A 134 -14.76 -2.22 13.68
C THR A 134 -14.68 -1.21 12.53
N SER A 135 -14.04 -1.56 11.43
CA SER A 135 -13.93 -0.68 10.24
C SER A 135 -15.31 -0.33 9.69
N PHE A 136 -15.55 0.95 9.42
CA PHE A 136 -16.75 1.42 8.70
C PHE A 136 -16.89 0.78 7.31
N TYR A 137 -15.78 0.45 6.67
CA TYR A 137 -15.75 -0.17 5.34
C TYR A 137 -15.85 -1.71 5.38
N GLY A 138 -16.16 -2.28 6.54
CA GLY A 138 -16.21 -3.71 6.77
C GLY A 138 -14.84 -4.32 7.10
N PRO A 139 -14.81 -5.56 7.60
CA PRO A 139 -13.58 -6.21 8.03
C PRO A 139 -12.67 -6.56 6.85
N ALA A 140 -11.35 -6.50 7.10
CA ALA A 140 -10.39 -7.18 6.25
C ALA A 140 -10.33 -8.66 6.62
N TYR A 141 -9.93 -9.50 5.67
CA TYR A 141 -9.85 -10.94 5.87
C TYR A 141 -8.41 -11.45 5.74
N ASN A 142 -8.08 -12.45 6.57
CA ASN A 142 -6.83 -13.17 6.48
C ASN A 142 -6.82 -13.99 5.18
N PRO A 143 -5.81 -13.85 4.29
CA PRO A 143 -5.74 -14.62 3.06
C PRO A 143 -5.53 -16.12 3.27
N TRP A 144 -5.00 -16.53 4.44
CA TRP A 144 -4.85 -17.91 4.81
C TRP A 144 -6.22 -18.52 5.15
N GLN A 145 -6.62 -19.57 4.45
CA GLN A 145 -7.95 -20.17 4.59
C GLN A 145 -9.09 -19.14 4.36
N ALA A 146 -9.01 -18.43 3.25
CA ALA A 146 -9.92 -17.32 2.89
C ALA A 146 -11.42 -17.70 2.96
N GLU A 147 -11.75 -18.98 2.75
CA GLU A 147 -13.10 -19.55 2.86
C GLU A 147 -13.69 -19.45 4.29
N LYS A 148 -12.83 -19.38 5.33
CA LYS A 148 -13.25 -19.26 6.73
C LYS A 148 -13.43 -17.84 7.20
N LYS A 149 -13.05 -16.84 6.38
CA LYS A 149 -13.12 -15.41 6.72
C LYS A 149 -12.49 -15.10 8.08
N LEU A 150 -11.28 -15.62 8.32
CA LEU A 150 -10.55 -15.40 9.56
C LEU A 150 -10.09 -13.94 9.66
N VAL A 151 -9.99 -13.45 10.89
CA VAL A 151 -9.47 -12.12 11.16
C VAL A 151 -7.97 -12.04 10.85
N PRO A 152 -7.47 -10.94 10.29
CA PRO A 152 -6.04 -10.75 10.00
C PRO A 152 -5.25 -10.23 11.20
N GLY A 153 -5.95 -9.91 12.29
CA GLY A 153 -5.42 -9.11 13.40
C GLY A 153 -5.74 -7.63 13.22
N GLY A 154 -5.38 -6.81 14.17
CA GLY A 154 -5.68 -5.37 14.20
C GLY A 154 -4.72 -4.60 15.11
N SER A 155 -4.82 -3.32 15.09
CA SER A 155 -5.70 -2.47 14.28
C SER A 155 -5.27 -2.37 12.81
N SER A 156 -4.12 -2.87 12.40
CA SER A 156 -3.56 -2.78 11.02
C SER A 156 -3.91 -4.01 10.17
N GLY A 157 -5.18 -4.45 10.21
CA GLY A 157 -5.62 -5.69 9.56
C GLY A 157 -5.42 -5.68 8.04
N GLY A 158 -5.72 -4.57 7.38
CA GLY A 158 -5.46 -4.41 5.95
C GLY A 158 -3.98 -4.54 5.60
N SER A 159 -3.07 -4.01 6.45
CA SER A 159 -1.62 -4.18 6.25
C SER A 159 -1.21 -5.64 6.37
N ALA A 160 -1.71 -6.34 7.40
CA ALA A 160 -1.43 -7.76 7.59
C ALA A 160 -1.96 -8.61 6.41
N ALA A 161 -3.21 -8.35 6.00
CA ALA A 161 -3.82 -9.06 4.88
C ALA A 161 -3.11 -8.81 3.55
N ALA A 162 -2.75 -7.56 3.25
CA ALA A 162 -2.05 -7.22 2.01
C ALA A 162 -0.67 -7.88 1.93
N VAL A 163 0.13 -7.81 3.00
CA VAL A 163 1.47 -8.42 3.02
C VAL A 163 1.39 -9.94 2.99
N ALA A 164 0.43 -10.57 3.68
CA ALA A 164 0.27 -12.02 3.67
C ALA A 164 -0.27 -12.56 2.34
N ALA A 165 -0.86 -11.71 1.54
CA ALA A 165 -1.41 -12.08 0.23
C ALA A 165 -0.37 -12.02 -0.90
N ASN A 166 0.73 -11.27 -0.73
CA ASN A 166 1.75 -10.95 -1.76
C ASN A 166 1.18 -10.30 -3.01
#